data_b1e816a29b5c83ef23af654c14201bc5
#
_entry.id   b1e816a29b5c83ef23af654c14201bc5
#
_cell.length_a   1.000
_cell.length_b   1.000
_cell.length_c   1.000
_cell.angle_alpha   90.00
_cell.angle_beta   90.00
_cell.angle_gamma   90.00
#
_symmetry.space_group_name_H-M   'P 1'
#
loop_
_entity.id
_entity.type
_entity.pdbx_description
1 polymer ?
#
loop_
_entity_poly.entity_id
_entity_poly.type
_entity_poly.pdbx_seq_one_letter_code
_entity_poly.pdbx_strand_id
1 'polypeptide(L)'
;MSRRVLVEPEAPAELEEAARWYEAQRFGLGLTLLAAVHRAVERLAAWPESGSGVPGVPASLSVRQLPVSRFPYRIVYMVASEA
;
A
#
# COMPACT_ATOMS: atom_id res chain seq x y z
N MET A 1 -6.05 -13.84 -18.24
CA MET A 1 -4.77 -13.30 -17.71
C MET A 1 -4.96 -12.85 -16.29
N SER A 2 -4.17 -13.37 -15.38
CA SER A 2 -4.18 -12.89 -14.03
C SER A 2 -3.10 -11.83 -13.85
N ARG A 3 -3.34 -10.90 -12.92
CA ARG A 3 -2.37 -9.86 -12.56
C ARG A 3 -1.92 -10.08 -11.13
N ARG A 4 -0.65 -9.85 -10.89
CA ARG A 4 -0.06 -9.99 -9.59
C ARG A 4 0.34 -8.60 -9.05
N VAL A 5 -0.03 -8.32 -7.82
CA VAL A 5 0.39 -7.10 -7.12
C VAL A 5 1.59 -7.43 -6.26
N LEU A 6 2.68 -6.68 -6.46
CA LEU A 6 3.92 -6.86 -5.73
C LEU A 6 4.17 -5.62 -4.87
N VAL A 7 4.34 -5.84 -3.56
CA VAL A 7 4.63 -4.78 -2.59
C VAL A 7 6.09 -4.90 -2.17
N GLU A 8 6.73 -3.78 -1.84
CA GLU A 8 8.12 -3.78 -1.42
C GLU A 8 8.36 -4.71 -0.22
N PRO A 9 9.48 -5.48 -0.22
CA PRO A 9 9.76 -6.42 0.86
C PRO A 9 9.88 -5.79 2.25
N GLU A 10 10.35 -4.55 2.34
CA GLU A 10 10.53 -3.84 3.60
C GLU A 10 9.24 -3.22 4.15
N ALA A 11 8.19 -3.16 3.35
CA ALA A 11 6.94 -2.51 3.75
C ALA A 11 6.33 -3.07 5.05
N PRO A 12 6.34 -4.38 5.31
CA PRO A 12 5.79 -4.91 6.57
C PRO A 12 6.53 -4.40 7.80
N ALA A 13 7.85 -4.30 7.76
CA ALA A 13 8.64 -3.81 8.90
C ALA A 13 8.37 -2.33 9.15
N GLU A 14 8.33 -1.53 8.10
CA GLU A 14 8.03 -0.10 8.18
C GLU A 14 6.62 0.13 8.72
N LEU A 15 5.67 -0.68 8.30
CA LEU A 15 4.29 -0.59 8.77
C LEU A 15 4.20 -0.91 10.24
N GLU A 16 4.90 -1.93 10.71
CA GLU A 16 4.91 -2.30 12.11
C GLU A 16 5.46 -1.19 12.99
N GLU A 17 6.57 -0.57 12.58
CA GLU A 17 7.13 0.58 13.27
C GLU A 17 6.15 1.74 13.32
N ALA A 18 5.52 2.05 12.20
CA ALA A 18 4.55 3.13 12.12
C ALA A 18 3.37 2.86 13.06
N ALA A 19 2.86 1.63 13.08
CA ALA A 19 1.75 1.26 13.96
C ALA A 19 2.12 1.43 15.42
N ARG A 20 3.33 1.06 15.82
CA ARG A 20 3.81 1.25 17.19
C ARG A 20 3.91 2.73 17.55
N TRP A 21 4.40 3.54 16.63
CA TRP A 21 4.49 4.97 16.85
C TRP A 21 3.11 5.60 17.07
N TYR A 22 2.14 5.26 16.20
CA TYR A 22 0.79 5.79 16.34
C TYR A 22 0.12 5.30 17.62
N GLU A 23 0.34 4.06 18.01
CA GLU A 23 -0.23 3.50 19.24
C GLU A 23 0.31 4.24 20.46
N ALA A 24 1.57 4.65 20.42
CA ALA A 24 2.16 5.45 21.51
C ALA A 24 1.55 6.85 21.59
N GLN A 25 1.07 7.40 20.48
CA GLN A 25 0.43 8.71 20.47
C GLN A 25 -1.01 8.64 21.01
N ARG A 26 -1.71 7.58 20.70
CA ARG A 26 -3.10 7.42 21.10
C ARG A 26 -3.50 5.94 21.06
N PHE A 27 -4.09 5.47 22.13
CA PHE A 27 -4.56 4.08 22.24
C PHE A 27 -5.51 3.74 21.08
N GLY A 28 -5.25 2.63 20.44
CA GLY A 28 -6.06 2.14 19.32
C GLY A 28 -5.69 2.70 17.94
N LEU A 29 -4.84 3.73 17.89
CA LEU A 29 -4.51 4.37 16.63
C LEU A 29 -3.63 3.48 15.74
N GLY A 30 -2.77 2.65 16.35
CA GLY A 30 -1.99 1.67 15.60
C GLY A 30 -2.86 0.66 14.89
N LEU A 31 -3.90 0.16 15.56
CA LEU A 31 -4.86 -0.76 14.94
C LEU A 31 -5.64 -0.08 13.81
N THR A 32 -5.98 1.20 14.00
CA THR A 32 -6.66 1.98 12.95
C THR A 32 -5.79 2.07 11.70
N LEU A 33 -4.48 2.29 11.86
CA LEU A 33 -3.55 2.31 10.73
C LEU A 33 -3.51 0.95 10.04
N LEU A 34 -3.34 -0.13 10.80
CA LEU A 34 -3.29 -1.47 10.24
C LEU A 34 -4.56 -1.83 9.47
N ALA A 35 -5.72 -1.45 10.00
CA ALA A 35 -6.99 -1.68 9.32
C ALA A 35 -7.09 -0.87 8.02
N ALA A 36 -6.61 0.38 8.02
CA ALA A 36 -6.61 1.21 6.83
C ALA A 36 -5.72 0.62 5.73
N VAL A 37 -4.53 0.14 6.10
CA VAL A 37 -3.62 -0.51 5.17
C VAL A 37 -4.23 -1.80 4.64
N HIS A 38 -4.84 -2.59 5.50
CA HIS A 38 -5.50 -3.84 5.09
C HIS A 38 -6.59 -3.59 4.05
N ARG A 39 -7.42 -2.58 4.27
CA ARG A 39 -8.46 -2.21 3.29
C ARG A 39 -7.85 -1.76 1.97
N ALA A 40 -6.75 -1.01 2.02
CA ALA A 40 -6.07 -0.59 0.80
C ALA A 40 -5.51 -1.78 0.03
N VAL A 41 -4.90 -2.74 0.72
CA VAL A 41 -4.37 -3.96 0.10
C VAL A 41 -5.48 -4.81 -0.50
N GLU A 42 -6.62 -4.94 0.19
CA GLU A 42 -7.78 -5.65 -0.36
C GLU A 42 -8.27 -4.98 -1.63
N ARG A 43 -8.29 -3.66 -1.65
CA ARG A 43 -8.69 -2.90 -2.83
C ARG A 43 -7.76 -3.15 -4.00
N LEU A 44 -6.44 -3.20 -3.75
CA LEU A 44 -5.46 -3.51 -4.79
C LEU A 44 -5.61 -4.93 -5.32
N ALA A 45 -5.93 -5.88 -4.45
CA ALA A 45 -6.13 -7.26 -4.85
C ALA A 45 -7.34 -7.41 -5.77
N ALA A 46 -8.42 -6.68 -5.46
CA ALA A 46 -9.64 -6.70 -6.28
C ALA A 46 -9.50 -5.85 -7.55
N TRP A 47 -8.81 -4.70 -7.44
CA TRP A 47 -8.68 -3.72 -8.52
C TRP A 47 -7.25 -3.23 -8.61
N PRO A 48 -6.35 -3.98 -9.27
CA PRO A 48 -4.93 -3.59 -9.36
C PRO A 48 -4.69 -2.21 -9.98
N GLU A 49 -5.64 -1.70 -10.74
CA GLU A 49 -5.53 -0.39 -11.36
C GLU A 49 -6.12 0.75 -10.55
N SER A 50 -6.53 0.47 -9.30
CA SER A 50 -7.14 1.50 -8.45
C SER A 50 -6.16 2.60 -8.02
N GLY A 51 -4.87 2.31 -8.00
CA GLY A 51 -3.86 3.32 -7.71
C GLY A 51 -3.54 4.18 -8.93
N SER A 52 -2.73 5.21 -8.71
CA SER A 52 -2.25 6.10 -9.76
C SER A 52 -0.77 5.89 -10.03
N GLY A 53 -0.28 6.43 -11.15
CA GLY A 53 1.14 6.38 -11.46
C GLY A 53 1.97 7.15 -10.45
N VAL A 54 3.23 6.77 -10.31
CA VAL A 54 4.18 7.46 -9.43
C VAL A 54 4.90 8.52 -10.24
N PRO A 55 4.90 9.81 -9.79
CA PRO A 55 5.61 10.86 -10.49
C PRO A 55 7.09 10.50 -10.69
N GLY A 56 7.59 10.73 -11.90
CA GLY A 56 8.98 10.44 -12.24
C GLY A 56 9.28 9.00 -12.61
N VAL A 57 8.29 8.10 -12.52
CA VAL A 57 8.44 6.70 -12.90
C VAL A 57 7.71 6.46 -14.22
N PRO A 58 8.37 5.90 -15.25
CA PRO A 58 7.71 5.62 -16.51
C PRO A 58 6.53 4.67 -16.37
N ALA A 59 5.45 4.96 -17.09
CA ALA A 59 4.25 4.12 -17.04
C ALA A 59 4.52 2.68 -17.50
N SER A 60 5.53 2.49 -18.35
CA SER A 60 5.92 1.15 -18.83
C SER A 60 6.38 0.21 -17.72
N LEU A 61 6.78 0.74 -16.56
CA LEU A 61 7.20 -0.08 -15.43
C LEU A 61 6.05 -0.58 -14.60
N SER A 62 4.83 -0.12 -14.87
CA SER A 62 3.61 -0.54 -14.15
C SER A 62 3.70 -0.35 -12.64
N VAL A 63 4.43 0.67 -12.21
CA VAL A 63 4.52 1.03 -10.79
C VAL A 63 3.42 2.03 -10.47
N ARG A 64 2.67 1.75 -9.42
CA ARG A 64 1.54 2.57 -8.98
C ARG A 64 1.60 2.84 -7.49
N GLN A 65 0.83 3.81 -7.05
CA GLN A 65 0.70 4.13 -5.63
C GLN A 65 -0.77 4.30 -5.26
N LEU A 66 -1.10 3.92 -4.03
CA LEU A 66 -2.43 4.09 -3.48
C LEU A 66 -2.30 4.72 -2.09
N PRO A 67 -2.95 5.86 -1.84
CA PRO A 67 -2.88 6.48 -0.52
C PRO A 67 -3.62 5.63 0.52
N VAL A 68 -3.09 5.62 1.73
CA VAL A 68 -3.75 5.01 2.87
C VAL A 68 -4.70 6.04 3.48
N SER A 69 -5.98 5.66 3.65
CA SER A 69 -7.00 6.58 4.16
C SER A 69 -6.64 7.10 5.56
N ARG A 70 -6.71 8.41 5.76
CA ARG A 70 -6.49 9.11 7.03
C ARG A 70 -5.04 9.19 7.50
N PHE A 71 -4.10 8.58 6.80
CA PHE A 71 -2.70 8.57 7.19
C PHE A 71 -1.82 9.09 6.06
N PRO A 72 -0.67 9.71 6.37
CA PRO A 72 0.21 10.27 5.35
C PRO A 72 1.12 9.21 4.72
N TYR A 73 0.55 8.07 4.37
CA TYR A 73 1.28 6.96 3.77
C TYR A 73 0.68 6.57 2.44
N ARG A 74 1.51 5.99 1.61
CA ARG A 74 1.09 5.44 0.32
C ARG A 74 1.69 4.06 0.15
N ILE A 75 0.91 3.18 -0.45
CA ILE A 75 1.38 1.85 -0.83
C ILE A 75 1.91 1.96 -2.25
N VAL A 76 3.19 1.67 -2.43
CA VAL A 76 3.80 1.59 -3.76
C VAL A 76 3.80 0.12 -4.17
N TYR A 77 3.27 -0.17 -5.34
CA TYR A 77 3.14 -1.54 -5.80
C TYR A 77 3.36 -1.64 -7.30
N MET A 78 3.63 -2.83 -7.75
CA MET A 78 3.82 -3.12 -9.15
C MET A 78 2.74 -4.09 -9.61
N VAL A 79 2.20 -3.85 -10.80
CA VAL A 79 1.24 -4.76 -11.42
C VAL A 79 1.99 -5.57 -12.47
N ALA A 80 2.07 -6.88 -12.25
CA ALA A 80 2.72 -7.78 -13.19
C ALA A 80 1.65 -8.59 -13.93
N SER A 81 1.83 -8.70 -15.24
CA SER A 81 0.96 -9.56 -16.06
C SER A 81 1.56 -10.94 -16.11
N GLU A 82 0.74 -11.96 -15.86
CA GLU A 82 1.13 -13.33 -16.06
C GLU A 82 0.74 -13.75 -17.48
N ALA A 83 1.71 -14.22 -18.20
CA ALA A 83 1.49 -14.69 -19.56
C ALA A 83 0.98 -16.13 -19.55
#